data_0076d89f2c9e6fa165faa3fb50bec1dc
#
_entry.id   0076d89f2c9e6fa165faa3fb50bec1dc
#
_cell.length_a   1.000
_cell.length_b   1.000
_cell.length_c   1.000
_cell.angle_alpha   90.00
_cell.angle_beta   90.00
_cell.angle_gamma   90.00
#
_symmetry.space_group_name_H-M   'P 1'
#
loop_
_entity.id
_entity.type
_entity.pdbx_description
1 polymer ?
#
loop_
_entity_poly.entity_id
_entity_poly.type
_entity_poly.pdbx_seq_one_letter_code
_entity_poly.pdbx_strand_id
1 'polypeptide(L)'
;MVSLSKYRGKVLLIVNTATHCGLTPQYIPLQALYEKYRDKGLVVLGFPCNQVKGQAPGTNKEIRQFCEANYGITFPQFAKIDVNGKNAIPLYRYLKRQQPFFGYLMSDSIQRAEFERLPKDVPINVEYDIQWNFTKFIVDREGKVVKRIEPKDAMEYLEEEVAKVVGK
;
A
#
# COMPACT_ATOMS: atom_id res chain seq x y z
N MET A 1 -12.78 -15.34 -0.66
CA MET A 1 -12.82 -13.91 -0.30
C MET A 1 -12.30 -13.75 1.12
N VAL A 2 -11.40 -12.82 1.36
CA VAL A 2 -10.85 -12.55 2.70
C VAL A 2 -11.38 -11.20 3.18
N SER A 3 -11.99 -11.16 4.36
CA SER A 3 -12.43 -9.91 4.98
C SER A 3 -11.27 -9.27 5.74
N LEU A 4 -11.09 -7.94 5.60
CA LEU A 4 -10.09 -7.21 6.38
C LEU A 4 -10.44 -7.12 7.86
N SER A 5 -11.69 -7.46 8.24
CA SER A 5 -12.08 -7.53 9.66
C SER A 5 -11.25 -8.51 10.48
N LYS A 6 -10.64 -9.51 9.83
CA LYS A 6 -9.71 -10.45 10.46
C LYS A 6 -8.45 -9.76 11.01
N TYR A 7 -8.11 -8.57 10.51
CA TYR A 7 -6.95 -7.78 10.96
C TYR A 7 -7.32 -6.66 11.95
N ARG A 8 -8.52 -6.73 12.51
CA ARG A 8 -8.98 -5.71 13.48
C ARG A 8 -8.03 -5.63 14.67
N GLY A 9 -7.64 -4.41 15.06
CA GLY A 9 -6.67 -4.16 16.11
C GLY A 9 -5.20 -4.27 15.67
N LYS A 10 -4.94 -4.63 14.42
CA LYS A 10 -3.60 -4.63 13.82
C LYS A 10 -3.31 -3.32 13.11
N VAL A 11 -2.02 -2.98 13.02
CA VAL A 11 -1.54 -1.94 12.10
C VAL A 11 -1.31 -2.59 10.75
N LEU A 12 -1.85 -2.00 9.69
CA LEU A 12 -1.71 -2.55 8.33
C LEU A 12 -0.80 -1.66 7.49
N LEU A 13 0.11 -2.28 6.78
CA LEU A 13 0.86 -1.67 5.69
C LEU A 13 0.38 -2.31 4.38
N ILE A 14 -0.39 -1.56 3.61
CA ILE A 14 -1.02 -2.05 2.38
C ILE A 14 -0.20 -1.56 1.19
N VAL A 15 0.24 -2.49 0.34
CA VAL A 15 1.18 -2.21 -0.76
C VAL A 15 0.66 -2.85 -2.05
N ASN A 16 0.61 -2.08 -3.14
CA ASN A 16 0.43 -2.63 -4.48
C ASN A 16 1.79 -3.04 -5.03
N THR A 17 1.91 -4.30 -5.42
CA THR A 17 3.21 -4.93 -5.72
C THR A 17 3.34 -5.32 -7.18
N ALA A 18 4.58 -5.54 -7.61
CA ALA A 18 4.91 -6.00 -8.95
C ALA A 18 6.19 -6.85 -8.92
N THR A 19 6.28 -7.80 -9.87
CA THR A 19 7.41 -8.74 -9.96
C THR A 19 8.46 -8.32 -10.99
N HIS A 20 8.11 -7.41 -11.91
CA HIS A 20 8.95 -6.98 -13.04
C HIS A 20 9.15 -5.46 -13.06
N CYS A 21 9.34 -4.86 -11.90
CA CYS A 21 9.55 -3.43 -11.72
C CYS A 21 10.98 -3.17 -11.24
N GLY A 22 11.56 -2.02 -11.59
CA GLY A 22 12.83 -1.59 -11.01
C GLY A 22 12.80 -1.46 -9.48
N LEU A 23 11.61 -1.27 -8.90
CA LEU A 23 11.40 -1.20 -7.46
C LEU A 23 11.06 -2.56 -6.81
N THR A 24 10.98 -3.65 -7.57
CA THR A 24 10.69 -4.99 -7.02
C THR A 24 11.64 -5.39 -5.87
N PRO A 25 12.93 -5.00 -5.85
CA PRO A 25 13.78 -5.22 -4.67
C PRO A 25 13.29 -4.62 -3.36
N GLN A 26 12.30 -3.73 -3.38
CA GLN A 26 11.65 -3.23 -2.16
C GLN A 26 10.94 -4.33 -1.35
N TYR A 27 10.69 -5.49 -1.93
CA TYR A 27 10.26 -6.66 -1.15
C TYR A 27 11.21 -7.00 -0.01
N ILE A 28 12.52 -6.76 -0.19
CA ILE A 28 13.53 -7.02 0.85
C ILE A 28 13.27 -6.19 2.11
N PRO A 29 13.28 -4.85 2.04
CA PRO A 29 13.00 -4.04 3.24
C PRO A 29 11.55 -4.17 3.74
N LEU A 30 10.58 -4.46 2.87
CA LEU A 30 9.20 -4.71 3.31
C LEU A 30 9.11 -5.99 4.16
N GLN A 31 9.77 -7.06 3.76
CA GLN A 31 9.82 -8.30 4.53
C GLN A 31 10.55 -8.08 5.86
N ALA A 32 11.68 -7.36 5.85
CA ALA A 32 12.42 -7.03 7.06
C ALA A 32 11.57 -6.21 8.04
N LEU A 33 10.82 -5.24 7.55
CA LEU A 33 9.92 -4.43 8.34
C LEU A 33 8.80 -5.29 8.97
N TYR A 34 8.23 -6.20 8.21
CA TYR A 34 7.22 -7.14 8.69
C TYR A 34 7.77 -8.02 9.81
N GLU A 35 8.94 -8.62 9.62
CA GLU A 35 9.57 -9.46 10.64
C GLU A 35 9.88 -8.70 11.92
N LYS A 36 10.32 -7.45 11.79
CA LYS A 36 10.67 -6.60 12.93
C LYS A 36 9.45 -6.23 13.80
N TYR A 37 8.31 -5.94 13.19
CA TYR A 37 7.15 -5.39 13.88
C TYR A 37 5.93 -6.32 13.97
N ARG A 38 5.96 -7.51 13.37
CA ARG A 38 4.81 -8.43 13.39
C ARG A 38 4.36 -8.79 14.80
N ASP A 39 5.31 -9.02 15.72
CA ASP A 39 5.00 -9.35 17.11
C ASP A 39 4.41 -8.17 17.89
N LYS A 40 4.55 -6.97 17.35
CA LYS A 40 3.95 -5.73 17.87
C LYS A 40 2.63 -5.37 17.17
N GLY A 41 2.15 -6.23 16.29
CA GLY A 41 0.87 -6.09 15.62
C GLY A 41 0.88 -5.53 14.22
N LEU A 42 2.04 -5.41 13.56
CA LEU A 42 2.10 -5.04 12.15
C LEU A 42 1.77 -6.23 11.24
N VAL A 43 0.91 -6.00 10.25
CA VAL A 43 0.71 -6.92 9.13
C VAL A 43 0.94 -6.15 7.83
N VAL A 44 1.78 -6.70 6.95
CA VAL A 44 1.97 -6.20 5.59
C VAL A 44 1.04 -6.97 4.66
N LEU A 45 0.25 -6.26 3.85
CA LEU A 45 -0.67 -6.86 2.89
C LEU A 45 -0.22 -6.50 1.48
N GLY A 46 0.22 -7.51 0.73
CA GLY A 46 0.70 -7.35 -0.65
C GLY A 46 -0.40 -7.64 -1.67
N PHE A 47 -0.67 -6.68 -2.55
CA PHE A 47 -1.66 -6.79 -3.62
C PHE A 47 -0.97 -6.63 -4.97
N PRO A 48 -0.70 -7.72 -5.71
CA PRO A 48 -0.15 -7.59 -7.06
C PRO A 48 -1.11 -6.83 -7.98
N CYS A 49 -0.55 -5.93 -8.79
CA CYS A 49 -1.32 -5.14 -9.75
C CYS A 49 -0.56 -5.01 -11.06
N ASN A 50 -1.23 -5.34 -12.18
CA ASN A 50 -0.62 -5.31 -13.51
C ASN A 50 -0.93 -4.02 -14.29
N GLN A 51 -1.62 -3.05 -13.70
CA GLN A 51 -2.02 -1.82 -14.38
C GLN A 51 -0.84 -0.89 -14.67
N VAL A 52 0.20 -0.92 -13.86
CA VAL A 52 1.39 -0.08 -14.06
C VAL A 52 2.35 -0.81 -15.01
N LYS A 53 2.31 -0.43 -16.28
CA LYS A 53 3.17 -0.94 -17.35
C LYS A 53 3.22 -2.47 -17.49
N GLY A 54 2.19 -3.19 -17.06
CA GLY A 54 2.17 -4.65 -17.14
C GLY A 54 3.27 -5.33 -16.33
N GLN A 55 3.70 -4.76 -15.21
CA GLN A 55 4.85 -5.22 -14.43
C GLN A 55 4.53 -6.29 -13.38
N ALA A 56 3.31 -6.81 -13.38
CA ALA A 56 2.93 -7.98 -12.59
C ALA A 56 2.26 -9.04 -13.48
N PRO A 57 2.95 -9.54 -14.52
CA PRO A 57 2.39 -10.54 -15.41
C PRO A 57 2.30 -11.91 -14.74
N GLY A 58 1.57 -12.82 -15.39
CA GLY A 58 1.44 -14.19 -14.89
C GLY A 58 0.24 -14.40 -13.99
N THR A 59 0.10 -15.62 -13.51
CA THR A 59 -0.98 -16.02 -12.61
C THR A 59 -0.68 -15.64 -11.16
N ASN A 60 -1.71 -15.65 -10.32
CA ASN A 60 -1.53 -15.42 -8.87
C ASN A 60 -0.55 -16.42 -8.25
N LYS A 61 -0.60 -17.69 -8.70
CA LYS A 61 0.31 -18.73 -8.23
C LYS A 61 1.77 -18.43 -8.63
N GLU A 62 2.01 -18.02 -9.86
CA GLU A 62 3.34 -17.68 -10.36
C GLU A 62 3.93 -16.48 -9.62
N ILE A 63 3.12 -15.46 -9.37
CA ILE A 63 3.53 -14.26 -8.61
C ILE A 63 3.91 -14.65 -7.18
N ARG A 64 3.09 -15.47 -6.52
CA ARG A 64 3.40 -15.95 -5.16
C ARG A 64 4.69 -16.74 -5.12
N GLN A 65 4.87 -17.68 -6.05
CA GLN A 65 6.10 -18.49 -6.13
C GLN A 65 7.33 -17.63 -6.39
N PHE A 66 7.22 -16.63 -7.24
CA PHE A 66 8.30 -15.67 -7.48
C PHE A 66 8.71 -14.95 -6.18
N CYS A 67 7.75 -14.43 -5.44
CA CYS A 67 8.01 -13.70 -4.19
C CYS A 67 8.62 -14.58 -3.12
N GLU A 68 8.10 -15.80 -2.95
CA GLU A 68 8.63 -16.77 -1.98
C GLU A 68 10.06 -17.20 -2.33
N ALA A 69 10.30 -17.54 -3.61
CA ALA A 69 11.59 -18.06 -4.06
C ALA A 69 12.68 -16.99 -4.10
N ASN A 70 12.37 -15.76 -4.50
CA ASN A 70 13.37 -14.71 -4.69
C ASN A 70 13.56 -13.81 -3.46
N TYR A 71 12.53 -13.64 -2.63
CA TYR A 71 12.54 -12.69 -1.53
C TYR A 71 12.12 -13.28 -0.18
N GLY A 72 11.76 -14.56 -0.14
CA GLY A 72 11.35 -15.22 1.11
C GLY A 72 10.15 -14.55 1.78
N ILE A 73 9.19 -14.05 0.99
CA ILE A 73 8.04 -13.31 1.50
C ILE A 73 7.15 -14.21 2.36
N THR A 74 6.89 -13.77 3.58
CA THR A 74 6.00 -14.47 4.52
C THR A 74 4.77 -13.66 4.92
N PHE A 75 4.73 -12.36 4.60
CA PHE A 75 3.52 -11.58 4.83
C PHE A 75 2.39 -11.98 3.85
N PRO A 76 1.11 -11.75 4.20
CA PRO A 76 -0.02 -12.11 3.35
C PRO A 76 0.05 -11.47 1.95
N GLN A 77 -0.13 -12.31 0.94
CA GLN A 77 -0.21 -11.89 -0.46
C GLN A 77 -1.57 -12.29 -1.02
N PHE A 78 -2.22 -11.36 -1.70
CA PHE A 78 -3.56 -11.53 -2.25
C PHE A 78 -3.53 -11.78 -3.76
N ALA A 79 -4.68 -12.09 -4.31
CA ALA A 79 -4.86 -12.19 -5.76
C ALA A 79 -4.63 -10.84 -6.43
N LYS A 80 -4.20 -10.86 -7.68
CA LYS A 80 -4.01 -9.67 -8.51
C LYS A 80 -5.31 -8.84 -8.57
N ILE A 81 -5.16 -7.53 -8.44
CA ILE A 81 -6.27 -6.57 -8.40
C ILE A 81 -6.02 -5.40 -9.35
N ASP A 82 -7.06 -4.61 -9.57
CA ASP A 82 -6.95 -3.25 -10.08
C ASP A 82 -7.02 -2.25 -8.94
N VAL A 83 -6.15 -1.25 -8.98
CA VAL A 83 -6.07 -0.17 -7.99
C VAL A 83 -6.65 1.14 -8.49
N ASN A 84 -6.72 1.32 -9.82
CA ASN A 84 -7.22 2.51 -10.51
C ASN A 84 -8.35 2.17 -11.47
N GLY A 85 -9.15 3.17 -11.80
CA GLY A 85 -10.21 3.07 -12.80
C GLY A 85 -11.48 2.38 -12.30
N LYS A 86 -12.35 2.03 -13.24
CA LYS A 86 -13.68 1.51 -12.93
C LYS A 86 -13.68 0.16 -12.22
N ASN A 87 -12.63 -0.64 -12.41
CA ASN A 87 -12.50 -1.97 -11.82
C ASN A 87 -11.64 -1.98 -10.55
N ALA A 88 -11.23 -0.82 -10.06
CA ALA A 88 -10.51 -0.73 -8.78
C ALA A 88 -11.36 -1.35 -7.66
N ILE A 89 -10.72 -2.20 -6.84
CA ILE A 89 -11.44 -2.83 -5.73
C ILE A 89 -11.86 -1.78 -4.69
N PRO A 90 -12.94 -2.02 -3.93
CA PRO A 90 -13.44 -1.06 -2.94
C PRO A 90 -12.39 -0.61 -1.93
N LEU A 91 -11.50 -1.51 -1.51
CA LEU A 91 -10.38 -1.17 -0.61
C LEU A 91 -9.54 -0.02 -1.17
N TYR A 92 -9.09 -0.11 -2.44
CA TYR A 92 -8.24 0.90 -3.04
C TYR A 92 -8.98 2.20 -3.33
N ARG A 93 -10.27 2.14 -3.64
CA ARG A 93 -11.10 3.36 -3.72
C ARG A 93 -11.13 4.07 -2.38
N TYR A 94 -11.28 3.33 -1.29
CA TYR A 94 -11.26 3.89 0.06
C TYR A 94 -9.90 4.48 0.42
N LEU A 95 -8.82 3.72 0.21
CA LEU A 95 -7.45 4.17 0.53
C LEU A 95 -7.10 5.49 -0.19
N LYS A 96 -7.35 5.55 -1.50
CA LYS A 96 -7.05 6.73 -2.32
C LYS A 96 -7.87 7.95 -1.90
N ARG A 97 -9.12 7.74 -1.47
CA ARG A 97 -9.97 8.81 -0.97
C ARG A 97 -9.49 9.34 0.38
N GLN A 98 -9.03 8.47 1.25
CA GLN A 98 -8.53 8.87 2.57
C GLN A 98 -7.17 9.55 2.49
N GLN A 99 -6.29 9.09 1.62
CA GLN A 99 -4.95 9.64 1.41
C GLN A 99 -4.66 9.73 -0.09
N PRO A 100 -5.02 10.84 -0.74
CA PRO A 100 -4.77 11.03 -2.16
C PRO A 100 -3.30 11.32 -2.46
N PHE A 101 -2.96 11.30 -3.75
CA PHE A 101 -1.64 11.70 -4.21
C PHE A 101 -1.49 13.22 -4.15
N PHE A 102 -0.54 13.71 -3.38
CA PHE A 102 -0.21 15.12 -3.23
C PHE A 102 1.10 15.54 -3.91
N GLY A 103 1.59 14.73 -4.85
CA GLY A 103 2.91 14.92 -5.44
C GLY A 103 3.99 14.14 -4.67
N TYR A 104 5.22 14.21 -5.16
CA TYR A 104 6.35 13.52 -4.57
C TYR A 104 7.00 14.26 -3.39
N LEU A 105 6.56 15.49 -3.13
CA LEU A 105 6.97 16.27 -1.97
C LEU A 105 5.83 16.23 -0.96
N MET A 106 5.97 15.39 0.05
CA MET A 106 4.97 15.07 1.08
C MET A 106 4.56 16.27 1.95
N SER A 107 5.09 17.46 1.71
CA SER A 107 4.95 18.58 2.64
C SER A 107 3.92 19.62 2.24
N ASP A 108 3.11 19.39 1.20
CA ASP A 108 2.13 20.42 0.82
C ASP A 108 0.87 20.32 1.68
N SER A 109 0.98 20.95 2.86
CA SER A 109 -0.14 21.11 3.80
C SER A 109 -1.32 21.87 3.20
N ILE A 110 -1.08 22.69 2.16
CA ILE A 110 -2.11 23.47 1.47
C ILE A 110 -2.99 22.55 0.63
N GLN A 111 -2.37 21.70 -0.19
CA GLN A 111 -3.11 20.73 -1.02
C GLN A 111 -3.91 19.75 -0.16
N ARG A 112 -3.35 19.31 0.95
CA ARG A 112 -4.06 18.45 1.90
C ARG A 112 -5.28 19.17 2.49
N ALA A 113 -5.13 20.40 2.93
CA ALA A 113 -6.23 21.19 3.48
C ALA A 113 -7.34 21.45 2.45
N GLU A 114 -6.97 21.69 1.19
CA GLU A 114 -7.93 21.83 0.09
C GLU A 114 -8.69 20.52 -0.14
N PHE A 115 -7.98 19.40 -0.15
CA PHE A 115 -8.60 18.08 -0.31
C PHE A 115 -9.59 17.77 0.81
N GLU A 116 -9.24 18.05 2.05
CA GLU A 116 -10.11 17.80 3.20
C GLU A 116 -11.43 18.60 3.15
N ARG A 117 -11.46 19.69 2.39
CA ARG A 117 -12.66 20.49 2.14
C ARG A 117 -13.56 19.96 1.03
N LEU A 118 -13.05 19.03 0.19
CA LEU A 118 -13.84 18.47 -0.89
C LEU A 118 -14.97 17.58 -0.36
N PRO A 119 -16.15 17.59 -0.98
CA PRO A 119 -17.21 16.65 -0.64
C PRO A 119 -16.72 15.20 -0.80
N LYS A 120 -17.09 14.34 0.12
CA LYS A 120 -16.62 12.95 0.17
C LYS A 120 -17.09 12.08 -1.02
N ASP A 121 -18.05 12.56 -1.76
CA ASP A 121 -18.63 11.89 -2.94
C ASP A 121 -18.02 12.36 -4.27
N VAL A 122 -17.04 13.29 -4.23
CA VAL A 122 -16.34 13.70 -5.43
C VAL A 122 -15.62 12.50 -6.05
N PRO A 123 -15.81 12.23 -7.35
CA PRO A 123 -15.06 11.17 -8.03
C PRO A 123 -13.56 11.38 -7.88
N ILE A 124 -12.83 10.32 -7.56
CA ILE A 124 -11.38 10.34 -7.51
C ILE A 124 -10.88 10.46 -8.95
N ASN A 125 -10.14 11.49 -9.24
CA ASN A 125 -9.52 11.73 -10.54
C ASN A 125 -8.06 11.22 -10.56
N VAL A 126 -7.39 11.42 -11.69
CA VAL A 126 -6.02 10.94 -11.89
C VAL A 126 -5.04 11.46 -10.84
N GLU A 127 -5.29 12.62 -10.25
CA GLU A 127 -4.42 13.21 -9.22
C GLU A 127 -4.42 12.41 -7.91
N TYR A 128 -5.47 11.63 -7.65
CA TYR A 128 -5.58 10.82 -6.44
C TYR A 128 -5.18 9.37 -6.67
N ASP A 129 -5.03 8.97 -7.91
CA ASP A 129 -4.75 7.59 -8.29
C ASP A 129 -3.35 7.12 -7.84
N ILE A 130 -3.18 5.81 -7.86
CA ILE A 130 -1.88 5.19 -7.67
C ILE A 130 -1.01 5.50 -8.90
N GLN A 131 0.11 6.17 -8.67
CA GLN A 131 0.98 6.62 -9.74
C GLN A 131 2.01 5.58 -10.17
N TRP A 132 2.37 4.67 -9.26
CA TRP A 132 3.40 3.65 -9.53
C TRP A 132 3.24 2.42 -8.64
N ASN A 133 4.01 1.36 -8.95
CA ASN A 133 4.11 0.18 -8.08
C ASN A 133 4.76 0.52 -6.74
N PHE A 134 4.42 -0.20 -5.70
CA PHE A 134 4.95 -0.06 -4.34
C PHE A 134 4.56 1.26 -3.63
N THR A 135 3.40 1.79 -3.95
CA THR A 135 2.74 2.79 -3.11
C THR A 135 2.25 2.12 -1.82
N LYS A 136 2.50 2.75 -0.68
CA LYS A 136 2.19 2.19 0.63
C LYS A 136 1.13 3.04 1.33
N PHE A 137 0.22 2.37 2.04
CA PHE A 137 -0.74 3.01 2.94
C PHE A 137 -0.60 2.42 4.33
N ILE A 138 -0.53 3.26 5.34
CA ILE A 138 -0.52 2.83 6.75
C ILE A 138 -1.92 3.02 7.31
N VAL A 139 -2.47 1.94 7.86
CA VAL A 139 -3.79 1.92 8.52
C VAL A 139 -3.58 1.62 9.99
N ASP A 140 -4.14 2.45 10.86
CA ASP A 140 -4.01 2.28 12.31
C ASP A 140 -4.90 1.14 12.85
N ARG A 141 -4.82 0.91 14.16
CA ARG A 141 -5.53 -0.19 14.83
C ARG A 141 -7.04 -0.04 14.79
N GLU A 142 -7.54 1.18 14.59
CA GLU A 142 -8.98 1.48 14.48
C GLU A 142 -9.48 1.47 13.02
N GLY A 143 -8.60 1.19 12.05
CA GLY A 143 -8.96 1.15 10.63
C GLY A 143 -8.88 2.50 9.92
N LYS A 144 -8.29 3.52 10.55
CA LYS A 144 -8.07 4.82 9.94
C LYS A 144 -6.82 4.78 9.06
N VAL A 145 -6.92 5.26 7.82
CA VAL A 145 -5.78 5.43 6.92
C VAL A 145 -5.04 6.70 7.31
N VAL A 146 -3.89 6.54 7.93
CA VAL A 146 -3.15 7.66 8.55
C VAL A 146 -2.05 8.22 7.67
N LYS A 147 -1.55 7.44 6.68
CA LYS A 147 -0.44 7.86 5.82
C LYS A 147 -0.49 7.18 4.47
N ARG A 148 -0.09 7.91 3.43
CA ARG A 148 0.29 7.37 2.12
C ARG A 148 1.76 7.71 1.89
N ILE A 149 2.54 6.71 1.48
CA ILE A 149 3.97 6.86 1.23
C ILE A 149 4.23 6.41 -0.20
N GLU A 150 4.84 7.30 -0.99
CA GLU A 150 5.07 7.05 -2.39
C GLU A 150 6.25 6.08 -2.61
N PRO A 151 6.32 5.40 -3.76
CA PRO A 151 7.31 4.34 -3.98
C PRO A 151 8.76 4.76 -3.80
N LYS A 152 9.10 6.00 -4.17
CA LYS A 152 10.46 6.52 -4.11
C LYS A 152 10.82 7.20 -2.79
N ASP A 153 9.88 7.30 -1.86
CA ASP A 153 10.17 7.81 -0.52
C ASP A 153 11.14 6.84 0.19
N ALA A 154 12.03 7.39 1.00
CA ALA A 154 13.05 6.61 1.67
C ALA A 154 12.44 5.53 2.57
N MET A 155 13.03 4.34 2.60
CA MET A 155 12.56 3.23 3.44
C MET A 155 12.70 3.55 4.93
N GLU A 156 13.68 4.35 5.30
CA GLU A 156 13.86 4.85 6.66
C GLU A 156 12.65 5.70 7.11
N TYR A 157 12.16 6.54 6.22
CA TYR A 157 10.94 7.33 6.46
C TYR A 157 9.71 6.43 6.64
N LEU A 158 9.56 5.42 5.80
CA LEU A 158 8.49 4.42 5.94
C LEU A 158 8.57 3.74 7.32
N GLU A 159 9.75 3.28 7.72
CA GLU A 159 9.94 2.62 9.01
C GLU A 159 9.59 3.55 10.19
N GLU A 160 10.04 4.81 10.15
CA GLU A 160 9.70 5.80 11.18
C GLU A 160 8.19 5.99 11.32
N GLU A 161 7.48 6.15 10.20
CA GLU A 161 6.03 6.33 10.21
C GLU A 161 5.29 5.08 10.71
N VAL A 162 5.74 3.89 10.31
CA VAL A 162 5.19 2.62 10.80
C VAL A 162 5.42 2.49 12.32
N ALA A 163 6.64 2.77 12.78
CA ALA A 163 6.98 2.68 14.20
C ALA A 163 6.11 3.59 15.07
N LYS A 164 5.80 4.80 14.62
CA LYS A 164 4.89 5.74 15.31
C LYS A 164 3.50 5.14 15.50
N VAL A 165 2.96 4.49 14.47
CA VAL A 165 1.61 3.92 14.50
C VAL A 165 1.56 2.64 15.33
N VAL A 166 2.57 1.79 15.20
CA VAL A 166 2.70 0.54 15.99
C VAL A 166 2.88 0.84 17.48
N GLY A 167 3.58 1.92 17.83
CA GLY A 167 3.83 2.32 19.21
C GLY A 167 2.61 2.89 19.96
N LYS A 168 1.56 3.17 19.23
CA LYS A 168 0.28 3.62 19.80
C LYS A 168 -0.61 2.42 20.08
#